data_4c0c12b36e7948547792c17b25033ef3
#
_entry.id   4c0c12b36e7948547792c17b25033ef3
#
_cell.length_a   1.000
_cell.length_b   1.000
_cell.length_c   1.000
_cell.angle_alpha   90.00
_cell.angle_beta   90.00
_cell.angle_gamma   90.00
#
_symmetry.space_group_name_H-M   'P 1'
#
loop_
_entity.id
_entity.type
_entity.pdbx_description
1 polymer ?
#
loop_
_entity_poly.entity_id
_entity_poly.type
_entity_poly.pdbx_seq_one_letter_code
_entity_poly.pdbx_strand_id
1 'polypeptide(L)'
;MAQNVTLYNLLISCPGDIKKEVTLIEAAVDEFNELYTETLGITIKTRHWSKSSYAQSGGKPQALLNEQFVNKCDAAVAIFWTRFGTPTDEYGSGTEEEIEIMLQSGKQVFMYFSDKPIPPSKINGDGYEKIQAFRDKYKDKGIYFTYSSDEEFKKMFFAHLSMHFLTEKRVSETAK
;
A
#
# COMPACT_ATOMS: atom_id res chain seq x y z
N MET A 1 19.16 25.00 -9.13
CA MET A 1 18.54 24.92 -10.47
C MET A 1 17.33 24.01 -10.42
N ALA A 2 16.28 24.30 -11.19
CA ALA A 2 15.13 23.42 -11.28
C ALA A 2 15.52 22.08 -11.94
N GLN A 3 14.99 20.98 -11.42
CA GLN A 3 15.18 19.62 -11.98
C GLN A 3 13.84 19.03 -12.40
N ASN A 4 13.87 18.22 -13.43
CA ASN A 4 12.74 17.35 -13.78
C ASN A 4 12.83 16.06 -12.96
N VAL A 5 11.74 15.69 -12.31
CA VAL A 5 11.66 14.45 -11.54
C VAL A 5 10.48 13.60 -12.02
N THR A 6 10.65 12.29 -11.93
CA THR A 6 9.54 11.35 -12.16
C THR A 6 8.78 11.16 -10.86
N LEU A 7 7.49 11.48 -10.88
CA LEU A 7 6.59 11.30 -9.73
C LEU A 7 5.90 9.94 -9.82
N TYR A 8 6.07 9.13 -8.78
CA TYR A 8 5.30 7.90 -8.58
C TYR A 8 4.26 8.08 -7.48
N ASN A 9 3.04 7.62 -7.72
CA ASN A 9 1.97 7.62 -6.73
C ASN A 9 1.89 6.25 -6.06
N LEU A 10 2.10 6.23 -4.75
CA LEU A 10 2.03 5.04 -3.90
C LEU A 10 0.71 5.01 -3.14
N LEU A 11 -0.15 4.03 -3.46
CA LEU A 11 -1.39 3.80 -2.75
C LEU A 11 -1.08 3.18 -1.38
N ILE A 12 -1.64 3.75 -0.32
CA ILE A 12 -1.70 3.11 1.00
C ILE A 12 -3.07 2.45 1.13
N SER A 13 -3.09 1.12 1.05
CA SER A 13 -4.30 0.30 1.08
C SER A 13 -4.32 -0.55 2.36
N CYS A 14 -5.14 -0.16 3.33
CA CYS A 14 -5.23 -0.86 4.60
C CYS A 14 -6.56 -0.60 5.31
N PRO A 15 -7.04 -1.57 6.11
CA PRO A 15 -8.19 -1.35 6.99
C PRO A 15 -7.90 -0.32 8.09
N GLY A 16 -8.95 0.17 8.76
CA GLY A 16 -8.86 1.29 9.70
C GLY A 16 -8.11 1.06 11.01
N ASP A 17 -7.66 -0.18 11.27
CA ASP A 17 -6.86 -0.53 12.45
C ASP A 17 -5.33 -0.37 12.22
N ILE A 18 -4.90 0.01 11.01
CA ILE A 18 -3.49 0.18 10.61
C ILE A 18 -3.07 1.67 10.63
N LYS A 19 -3.41 2.38 11.69
CA LYS A 19 -3.12 3.84 11.76
C LYS A 19 -1.64 4.15 11.98
N LYS A 20 -0.96 3.38 12.79
CA LYS A 20 0.45 3.59 13.13
C LYS A 20 1.33 3.37 11.90
N GLU A 21 1.09 2.30 11.18
CA GLU A 21 1.84 1.92 9.99
C GLU A 21 1.67 2.95 8.86
N VAL A 22 0.49 3.56 8.71
CA VAL A 22 0.29 4.65 7.75
C VAL A 22 1.27 5.79 8.00
N THR A 23 1.45 6.20 9.25
CA THR A 23 2.44 7.23 9.64
C THR A 23 3.87 6.78 9.33
N LEU A 24 4.20 5.51 9.59
CA LEU A 24 5.53 4.95 9.31
C LEU A 24 5.81 4.87 7.80
N ILE A 25 4.81 4.55 6.99
CA ILE A 25 4.92 4.55 5.52
C ILE A 25 5.21 5.97 5.03
N GLU A 26 4.46 6.96 5.49
CA GLU A 26 4.69 8.36 5.12
C GLU A 26 6.10 8.82 5.49
N ALA A 27 6.57 8.48 6.69
CA ALA A 27 7.92 8.82 7.14
C ALA A 27 9.00 8.13 6.29
N ALA A 28 8.81 6.86 5.93
CA ALA A 28 9.74 6.14 5.07
C ALA A 28 9.80 6.70 3.64
N VAL A 29 8.67 7.14 3.11
CA VAL A 29 8.59 7.80 1.79
C VAL A 29 9.28 9.16 1.83
N ASP A 30 9.09 9.95 2.89
CA ASP A 30 9.78 11.24 3.05
C ASP A 30 11.30 11.05 3.10
N GLU A 31 11.77 10.07 3.86
CA GLU A 31 13.19 9.70 3.94
C GLU A 31 13.75 9.24 2.57
N PHE A 32 12.98 8.43 1.83
CA PHE A 32 13.35 8.04 0.48
C PHE A 32 13.49 9.25 -0.44
N ASN A 33 12.53 10.16 -0.42
CA ASN A 33 12.55 11.37 -1.25
C ASN A 33 13.73 12.27 -0.91
N GLU A 34 14.03 12.44 0.37
CA GLU A 34 15.18 13.25 0.83
C GLU A 34 16.51 12.68 0.31
N LEU A 35 16.67 11.35 0.34
CA LEU A 35 17.89 10.70 -0.09
C LEU A 35 18.06 10.64 -1.62
N TYR A 36 16.97 10.46 -2.35
CA TYR A 36 17.06 10.03 -3.74
C TYR A 36 16.46 10.98 -4.77
N THR A 37 15.63 11.96 -4.39
CA THR A 37 15.01 12.85 -5.38
C THR A 37 16.04 13.63 -6.19
N GLU A 38 17.02 14.24 -5.54
CA GLU A 38 18.04 15.02 -6.24
C GLU A 38 19.00 14.16 -7.06
N THR A 39 19.38 12.99 -6.52
CA THR A 39 20.40 12.13 -7.14
C THR A 39 19.85 11.25 -8.26
N LEU A 40 18.59 10.80 -8.13
CA LEU A 40 17.99 9.86 -9.07
C LEU A 40 16.85 10.46 -9.90
N GLY A 41 16.39 11.68 -9.57
CA GLY A 41 15.27 12.32 -10.25
C GLY A 41 13.95 11.57 -10.07
N ILE A 42 13.76 10.93 -8.91
CA ILE A 42 12.55 10.18 -8.54
C ILE A 42 11.95 10.81 -7.28
N THR A 43 10.64 10.97 -7.25
CA THR A 43 9.91 11.32 -6.03
C THR A 43 8.67 10.45 -5.91
N ILE A 44 8.32 10.09 -4.69
CA ILE A 44 7.14 9.26 -4.38
C ILE A 44 6.14 10.09 -3.61
N LYS A 45 4.89 10.04 -3.99
CA LYS A 45 3.77 10.67 -3.29
C LYS A 45 2.80 9.61 -2.79
N THR A 46 2.57 9.58 -1.48
CA THR A 46 1.57 8.70 -0.88
C THR A 46 0.15 9.15 -1.22
N ARG A 47 -0.72 8.19 -1.46
CA ARG A 47 -2.15 8.37 -1.67
C ARG A 47 -2.91 7.51 -0.69
N HIS A 48 -3.70 8.12 0.15
CA HIS A 48 -4.56 7.45 1.13
C HIS A 48 -5.94 8.11 1.10
N TRP A 49 -7.00 7.31 1.20
CA TRP A 49 -8.36 7.78 1.08
C TRP A 49 -8.69 8.96 1.99
N SER A 50 -8.14 9.00 3.19
CA SER A 50 -8.40 10.09 4.16
C SER A 50 -7.85 11.45 3.73
N LYS A 51 -6.85 11.47 2.85
CA LYS A 51 -6.20 12.71 2.40
C LYS A 51 -6.36 12.97 0.90
N SER A 52 -6.57 11.91 0.12
CA SER A 52 -6.57 11.97 -1.35
C SER A 52 -7.96 11.95 -1.97
N SER A 53 -9.00 11.66 -1.19
CA SER A 53 -10.38 11.67 -1.65
C SER A 53 -11.09 13.00 -1.37
N TYR A 54 -12.14 13.25 -2.13
CA TYR A 54 -13.03 14.40 -1.95
C TYR A 54 -14.49 13.97 -2.01
N ALA A 55 -15.38 14.79 -1.43
CA ALA A 55 -16.82 14.50 -1.45
C ALA A 55 -17.35 14.47 -2.89
N GLN A 56 -17.91 13.35 -3.28
CA GLN A 56 -18.48 13.12 -4.61
C GLN A 56 -19.76 12.30 -4.49
N SER A 57 -20.71 12.60 -5.35
CA SER A 57 -21.99 11.87 -5.47
C SER A 57 -22.10 11.23 -6.85
N GLY A 58 -23.03 10.28 -7.01
CA GLY A 58 -23.30 9.65 -8.31
C GLY A 58 -22.75 8.23 -8.48
N GLY A 59 -22.22 7.63 -7.40
CA GLY A 59 -21.73 6.26 -7.43
C GLY A 59 -21.56 5.67 -6.04
N LYS A 60 -21.18 4.40 -5.98
CA LYS A 60 -20.83 3.73 -4.73
C LYS A 60 -19.50 4.23 -4.20
N PRO A 61 -19.32 4.36 -2.88
CA PRO A 61 -18.11 4.93 -2.30
C PRO A 61 -16.81 4.33 -2.82
N GLN A 62 -16.69 2.99 -2.86
CA GLN A 62 -15.46 2.34 -3.33
C GLN A 62 -15.19 2.60 -4.81
N ALA A 63 -16.23 2.56 -5.66
CA ALA A 63 -16.09 2.86 -7.09
C ALA A 63 -15.59 4.30 -7.31
N LEU A 64 -16.13 5.26 -6.57
CA LEU A 64 -15.69 6.65 -6.64
C LEU A 64 -14.24 6.82 -6.17
N LEU A 65 -13.84 6.16 -5.09
CA LEU A 65 -12.45 6.17 -4.62
C LEU A 65 -11.49 5.56 -5.66
N ASN A 66 -11.88 4.46 -6.28
CA ASN A 66 -11.08 3.82 -7.32
C ASN A 66 -10.83 4.78 -8.51
N GLU A 67 -11.85 5.50 -8.95
CA GLU A 67 -11.74 6.49 -10.04
C GLU A 67 -10.93 7.72 -9.61
N GLN A 68 -11.12 8.21 -8.40
CA GLN A 68 -10.44 9.42 -7.94
C GLN A 68 -8.93 9.22 -7.84
N PHE A 69 -8.46 8.12 -7.30
CA PHE A 69 -7.03 7.95 -7.06
C PHE A 69 -6.45 6.54 -7.21
N VAL A 70 -7.18 5.45 -6.92
CA VAL A 70 -6.61 4.09 -6.96
C VAL A 70 -6.07 3.75 -8.35
N ASN A 71 -6.87 3.97 -9.39
CA ASN A 71 -6.49 3.70 -10.77
C ASN A 71 -5.28 4.52 -11.27
N LYS A 72 -4.98 5.62 -10.59
CA LYS A 72 -3.88 6.54 -10.94
C LYS A 72 -2.58 6.22 -10.19
N CYS A 73 -2.60 5.27 -9.26
CA CYS A 73 -1.41 4.88 -8.52
C CYS A 73 -0.52 3.94 -9.33
N ASP A 74 0.78 4.05 -9.12
CA ASP A 74 1.82 3.26 -9.80
C ASP A 74 2.22 2.02 -9.02
N ALA A 75 2.09 2.08 -7.71
CA ALA A 75 2.35 0.99 -6.78
C ALA A 75 1.42 1.09 -5.58
N ALA A 76 1.32 0.03 -4.80
CA ALA A 76 0.57 0.01 -3.55
C ALA A 76 1.38 -0.62 -2.42
N VAL A 77 1.15 -0.16 -1.20
CA VAL A 77 1.52 -0.86 0.04
C VAL A 77 0.24 -1.27 0.74
N ALA A 78 0.12 -2.54 1.08
CA ALA A 78 -1.06 -3.11 1.70
C ALA A 78 -0.69 -3.85 2.99
N ILE A 79 -1.48 -3.65 4.03
CA ILE A 79 -1.23 -4.22 5.35
C ILE A 79 -2.53 -4.72 5.96
N PHE A 80 -2.51 -5.93 6.52
CA PHE A 80 -3.57 -6.48 7.34
C PHE A 80 -3.07 -6.84 8.74
N TRP A 81 -3.92 -6.65 9.73
CA TRP A 81 -3.68 -7.05 11.11
C TRP A 81 -4.89 -7.80 11.70
N THR A 82 -5.90 -7.10 12.21
CA THR A 82 -7.08 -7.71 12.84
C THR A 82 -8.37 -7.54 12.05
N ARG A 83 -8.45 -6.52 11.21
CA ARG A 83 -9.64 -6.18 10.43
C ARG A 83 -9.38 -6.41 8.94
N PHE A 84 -10.34 -7.06 8.28
CA PHE A 84 -10.29 -7.23 6.84
C PHE A 84 -10.85 -6.04 6.07
N GLY A 85 -11.77 -5.31 6.69
CA GLY A 85 -12.44 -4.16 6.13
C GLY A 85 -13.90 -4.44 5.78
N THR A 86 -14.56 -3.42 5.24
CA THR A 86 -15.98 -3.49 4.87
C THR A 86 -16.15 -4.14 3.49
N PRO A 87 -17.04 -5.12 3.34
CA PRO A 87 -17.32 -5.75 2.04
C PRO A 87 -17.77 -4.72 0.98
N THR A 88 -17.33 -4.97 -0.25
CA THR A 88 -17.83 -4.30 -1.46
C THR A 88 -18.77 -5.24 -2.23
N ASP A 89 -19.24 -4.83 -3.40
CA ASP A 89 -20.16 -5.67 -4.19
C ASP A 89 -19.51 -6.96 -4.69
N GLU A 90 -18.21 -6.93 -5.00
CA GLU A 90 -17.50 -8.04 -5.63
C GLU A 90 -16.40 -8.64 -4.75
N TYR A 91 -15.99 -7.93 -3.69
CA TYR A 91 -14.85 -8.32 -2.84
C TYR A 91 -15.21 -8.32 -1.35
N GLY A 92 -14.46 -9.07 -0.59
CA GLY A 92 -14.64 -9.15 0.87
C GLY A 92 -14.30 -7.86 1.61
N SER A 93 -13.56 -6.95 0.99
CA SER A 93 -13.32 -5.60 1.52
C SER A 93 -12.83 -4.62 0.45
N GLY A 94 -12.93 -3.32 0.74
CA GLY A 94 -12.36 -2.28 -0.11
C GLY A 94 -10.85 -2.41 -0.27
N THR A 95 -10.13 -2.81 0.77
CA THR A 95 -8.69 -3.07 0.70
C THR A 95 -8.37 -4.24 -0.25
N GLU A 96 -9.13 -5.33 -0.18
CA GLU A 96 -8.98 -6.44 -1.13
C GLU A 96 -9.22 -5.98 -2.56
N GLU A 97 -10.28 -5.20 -2.79
CA GLU A 97 -10.61 -4.66 -4.12
C GLU A 97 -9.48 -3.78 -4.69
N GLU A 98 -8.93 -2.90 -3.89
CA GLU A 98 -7.80 -2.04 -4.27
C GLU A 98 -6.57 -2.87 -4.65
N ILE A 99 -6.24 -3.89 -3.85
CA ILE A 99 -5.13 -4.81 -4.14
C ILE A 99 -5.36 -5.55 -5.47
N GLU A 100 -6.56 -6.07 -5.68
CA GLU A 100 -6.89 -6.79 -6.92
C GLU A 100 -6.82 -5.88 -8.15
N ILE A 101 -7.28 -4.63 -8.06
CA ILE A 101 -7.13 -3.64 -9.14
C ILE A 101 -5.65 -3.45 -9.49
N MET A 102 -4.79 -3.29 -8.49
CA MET A 102 -3.36 -3.09 -8.70
C MET A 102 -2.71 -4.32 -9.35
N LEU A 103 -3.02 -5.52 -8.86
CA LEU A 103 -2.49 -6.78 -9.40
C LEU A 103 -2.96 -7.03 -10.85
N GLN A 104 -4.23 -6.83 -11.14
CA GLN A 104 -4.79 -6.98 -12.48
C GLN A 104 -4.20 -5.98 -13.48
N SER A 105 -3.79 -4.82 -13.00
CA SER A 105 -3.11 -3.79 -13.78
C SER A 105 -1.59 -4.04 -13.94
N GLY A 106 -1.07 -5.14 -13.40
CA GLY A 106 0.37 -5.47 -13.46
C GLY A 106 1.25 -4.55 -12.63
N LYS A 107 0.68 -3.87 -11.63
CA LYS A 107 1.39 -2.91 -10.79
C LYS A 107 1.97 -3.58 -9.53
N GLN A 108 3.01 -2.98 -8.97
CA GLN A 108 3.66 -3.46 -7.75
C GLN A 108 2.76 -3.32 -6.53
N VAL A 109 2.68 -4.38 -5.74
CA VAL A 109 2.04 -4.37 -4.41
C VAL A 109 3.05 -4.85 -3.36
N PHE A 110 3.37 -3.98 -2.42
CA PHE A 110 4.15 -4.32 -1.22
C PHE A 110 3.18 -4.87 -0.17
N MET A 111 3.15 -6.18 0.01
CA MET A 111 2.17 -6.87 0.85
C MET A 111 2.75 -7.27 2.20
N TYR A 112 2.10 -6.86 3.29
CA TYR A 112 2.51 -7.16 4.65
C TYR A 112 1.34 -7.67 5.51
N PHE A 113 1.66 -8.60 6.41
CA PHE A 113 0.75 -9.05 7.46
C PHE A 113 1.40 -8.81 8.82
N SER A 114 0.68 -8.13 9.72
CA SER A 114 1.16 -7.85 11.06
C SER A 114 1.03 -9.08 11.95
N ASP A 115 2.12 -9.49 12.56
CA ASP A 115 2.16 -10.50 13.63
C ASP A 115 2.27 -9.85 15.02
N LYS A 116 1.97 -8.54 15.14
CA LYS A 116 1.91 -7.87 16.44
C LYS A 116 0.86 -8.54 17.34
N PRO A 117 1.08 -8.57 18.68
CA PRO A 117 0.11 -9.12 19.62
C PRO A 117 -1.27 -8.48 19.44
N ILE A 118 -2.31 -9.30 19.43
CA ILE A 118 -3.69 -8.85 19.29
C ILE A 118 -4.35 -8.86 20.66
N PRO A 119 -4.75 -7.69 21.21
CA PRO A 119 -5.56 -7.67 22.43
C PRO A 119 -6.87 -8.43 22.22
N PRO A 120 -7.35 -9.22 23.21
CA PRO A 120 -8.61 -9.96 23.08
C PRO A 120 -9.80 -9.08 22.70
N SER A 121 -9.80 -7.81 23.11
CA SER A 121 -10.84 -6.83 22.77
C SER A 121 -10.90 -6.46 21.28
N LYS A 122 -9.86 -6.76 20.52
CA LYS A 122 -9.80 -6.50 19.06
C LYS A 122 -10.14 -7.72 18.22
N ILE A 123 -10.36 -8.87 18.83
CA ILE A 123 -10.79 -10.08 18.12
C ILE A 123 -12.32 -10.05 18.03
N ASN A 124 -12.85 -9.38 17.03
CA ASN A 124 -14.28 -9.23 16.82
C ASN A 124 -14.68 -9.79 15.44
N GLY A 125 -15.72 -10.63 15.43
CA GLY A 125 -16.25 -11.19 14.20
C GLY A 125 -15.28 -12.13 13.48
N ASP A 126 -15.39 -12.18 12.16
CA ASP A 126 -14.65 -13.08 11.28
C ASP A 126 -13.45 -12.40 10.55
N GLY A 127 -13.08 -11.19 10.96
CA GLY A 127 -12.03 -10.41 10.29
C GLY A 127 -10.68 -11.14 10.24
N TYR A 128 -10.27 -11.74 11.35
CA TYR A 128 -9.01 -12.49 11.42
C TYR A 128 -9.02 -13.72 10.50
N GLU A 129 -10.12 -14.48 10.47
CA GLU A 129 -10.28 -15.64 9.59
C GLU A 129 -10.23 -15.24 8.11
N LYS A 130 -10.89 -14.14 7.75
CA LYS A 130 -10.83 -13.58 6.40
C LYS A 130 -9.42 -13.16 6.00
N ILE A 131 -8.65 -12.59 6.93
CA ILE A 131 -7.25 -12.24 6.70
C ILE A 131 -6.42 -13.49 6.43
N GLN A 132 -6.59 -14.56 7.21
CA GLN A 132 -5.87 -15.81 6.99
C GLN A 132 -6.22 -16.45 5.64
N ALA A 133 -7.49 -16.44 5.25
CA ALA A 133 -7.94 -16.92 3.95
C ALA A 133 -7.35 -16.09 2.80
N PHE A 134 -7.32 -14.78 2.93
CA PHE A 134 -6.69 -13.88 1.96
C PHE A 134 -5.18 -14.11 1.86
N ARG A 135 -4.50 -14.27 2.99
CA ARG A 135 -3.06 -14.57 3.05
C ARG A 135 -2.73 -15.87 2.31
N ASP A 136 -3.53 -16.92 2.50
CA ASP A 136 -3.37 -18.20 1.80
C ASP A 136 -3.59 -18.06 0.29
N LYS A 137 -4.60 -17.29 -0.11
CA LYS A 137 -4.85 -16.95 -1.52
C LYS A 137 -3.71 -16.15 -2.14
N TYR A 138 -3.10 -15.24 -1.39
CA TYR A 138 -2.03 -14.37 -1.88
C TYR A 138 -0.70 -15.11 -2.12
N LYS A 139 -0.47 -16.26 -1.51
CA LYS A 139 0.75 -17.07 -1.71
C LYS A 139 1.04 -17.39 -3.18
N ASP A 140 -0.02 -17.51 -4.00
CA ASP A 140 0.11 -17.77 -5.44
C ASP A 140 0.18 -16.49 -6.28
N LYS A 141 0.06 -15.31 -5.67
CA LYS A 141 0.03 -14.02 -6.36
C LYS A 141 1.29 -13.20 -6.17
N GLY A 142 2.05 -13.43 -5.10
CA GLY A 142 3.23 -12.65 -4.81
C GLY A 142 3.94 -13.05 -3.52
N ILE A 143 5.05 -12.38 -3.27
CA ILE A 143 5.81 -12.51 -2.03
C ILE A 143 5.24 -11.50 -1.03
N TYR A 144 4.92 -11.95 0.17
CA TYR A 144 4.55 -11.09 1.29
C TYR A 144 5.54 -11.26 2.45
N PHE A 145 5.57 -10.27 3.32
CA PHE A 145 6.36 -10.30 4.55
C PHE A 145 5.48 -10.10 5.77
N THR A 146 5.96 -10.60 6.91
CA THR A 146 5.35 -10.38 8.21
C THR A 146 6.27 -9.54 9.08
N TYR A 147 5.71 -8.83 10.05
CA TYR A 147 6.46 -8.04 11.03
C TYR A 147 5.81 -8.11 12.39
N SER A 148 6.63 -8.02 13.45
CA SER A 148 6.20 -8.15 14.85
C SER A 148 6.28 -6.84 15.63
N SER A 149 6.89 -5.79 15.07
CA SER A 149 7.01 -4.47 15.69
C SER A 149 6.95 -3.35 14.66
N ASP A 150 6.62 -2.14 15.11
CA ASP A 150 6.60 -0.95 14.28
C ASP A 150 7.99 -0.61 13.72
N GLU A 151 9.04 -0.80 14.53
CA GLU A 151 10.44 -0.56 14.10
C GLU A 151 10.87 -1.53 13.02
N GLU A 152 10.55 -2.81 13.17
CA GLU A 152 10.81 -3.84 12.16
C GLU A 152 10.08 -3.51 10.85
N PHE A 153 8.81 -3.13 10.92
CA PHE A 153 8.03 -2.76 9.74
C PHE A 153 8.66 -1.56 9.01
N LYS A 154 8.96 -0.48 9.71
CA LYS A 154 9.54 0.73 9.11
C LYS A 154 10.84 0.43 8.36
N LYS A 155 11.74 -0.30 9.01
CA LYS A 155 13.03 -0.68 8.43
C LYS A 155 12.88 -1.57 7.20
N MET A 156 12.01 -2.57 7.30
CA MET A 156 11.71 -3.52 6.22
C MET A 156 11.07 -2.80 5.03
N PHE A 157 10.06 -1.98 5.27
CA PHE A 157 9.36 -1.27 4.21
C PHE A 157 10.27 -0.28 3.48
N PHE A 158 11.08 0.49 4.20
CA PHE A 158 12.06 1.39 3.58
C PHE A 158 13.04 0.64 2.68
N ALA A 159 13.56 -0.51 3.15
CA ALA A 159 14.45 -1.33 2.35
C ALA A 159 13.77 -1.86 1.08
N HIS A 160 12.54 -2.37 1.18
CA HIS A 160 11.78 -2.88 0.03
C HIS A 160 11.45 -1.77 -0.96
N LEU A 161 11.02 -0.60 -0.47
CA LEU A 161 10.74 0.58 -1.27
C LEU A 161 11.98 0.99 -2.09
N SER A 162 13.13 1.07 -1.42
CA SER A 162 14.40 1.43 -2.04
C SER A 162 14.83 0.40 -3.09
N MET A 163 14.78 -0.90 -2.76
CA MET A 163 15.13 -1.96 -3.70
C MET A 163 14.27 -1.92 -4.97
N HIS A 164 12.97 -1.73 -4.84
CA HIS A 164 12.07 -1.70 -5.98
C HIS A 164 12.33 -0.50 -6.89
N PHE A 165 12.30 0.71 -6.34
CA PHE A 165 12.44 1.93 -7.15
C PHE A 165 13.85 2.13 -7.71
N LEU A 166 14.89 1.68 -7.03
CA LEU A 166 16.25 1.69 -7.59
C LEU A 166 16.40 0.71 -8.75
N THR A 167 15.73 -0.44 -8.70
CA THR A 167 15.71 -1.42 -9.79
C THR A 167 14.95 -0.89 -11.00
N GLU A 168 13.76 -0.32 -10.80
CA GLU A 168 12.95 0.31 -11.85
C GLU A 168 13.74 1.42 -12.57
N LYS A 169 14.47 2.23 -11.84
CA LYS A 169 15.30 3.29 -12.41
C LYS A 169 16.39 2.73 -13.32
N ARG A 170 17.10 1.68 -12.89
CA ARG A 170 18.12 1.03 -13.70
C ARG A 170 17.57 0.45 -14.99
N VAL A 171 16.41 -0.21 -14.93
CA VAL A 171 15.76 -0.79 -16.10
C VAL A 171 15.38 0.31 -17.10
N SER A 172 14.85 1.43 -16.62
CA SER A 172 14.47 2.56 -17.49
C SER A 172 15.67 3.24 -18.16
N GLU A 173 16.84 3.22 -17.54
CA GLU A 173 18.08 3.78 -18.11
C GLU A 173 18.72 2.87 -19.15
N THR A 174 18.63 1.54 -18.95
CA THR A 174 19.17 0.56 -19.92
C THR A 174 18.28 0.39 -21.16
N ALA A 175 17.00 0.81 -21.11
CA ALA A 175 16.07 0.74 -22.23
C ALA A 175 16.14 1.95 -23.19
N LYS A 176 16.99 2.94 -22.89
CA LYS A 176 17.27 4.13 -23.74
C LYS A 176 18.55 3.97 -24.50
#